data_bc53b6ba9207d2c32f9a5a3abee4b2aa
#
_entry.id   bc53b6ba9207d2c32f9a5a3abee4b2aa
#
_cell.length_a   1.000
_cell.length_b   1.000
_cell.length_c   1.000
_cell.angle_alpha   90.00
_cell.angle_beta   90.00
_cell.angle_gamma   90.00
#
_symmetry.space_group_name_H-M   'P 1'
#
loop_
_entity.id
_entity.type
_entity.pdbx_description
1 polymer ?
#
loop_
_entity_poly.entity_id
_entity_poly.type
_entity_poly.pdbx_seq_one_letter_code
_entity_poly.pdbx_strand_id
1 'polypeptide(L)'
;SLLFRVLCSYLDQGIAMWTFPENENGFLNSIIALEKNAATGIFTSKRVKELLFNKASITQLLEIVVGKEELYEHYLFDQQFSHPGWSGMIATIESNPSSLLDSKPITFEELVQFELLLEIDVLDKKFNSNWSPLGLKVRAEEYHLFDAIKYNELYEVLSLWQQAFEFSFYDEVLSGVKEVNEIYTSEIPSFQGMFCMDDRECSFRRHVEHIDKQAVTFGTAAFFNFEFYFQPVGGKFHTKLCPAPVTPKYLIKEEHRKKKQAKDLHYHKQSHSLLFGWIISQTLGFSSALKLFLNIFKPSMSPATTASFKHLHKKSKLVIENNNNEKVDDLQVGFTIEEMANRVEGLLKSIGLVQNFAPIVYVVGHGATSVNNTHYAGYDCGACCGRPSSVNAKVASYAANHAG
;
A
#
# COMPACT_ATOMS: atom_id res chain seq x y z
N SER A 1 12.04 -10.68 -5.64
CA SER A 1 11.82 -11.50 -6.85
C SER A 1 11.79 -10.61 -8.10
N LEU A 2 12.25 -11.10 -9.24
CA LEU A 2 12.16 -10.39 -10.53
C LEU A 2 10.71 -10.23 -10.97
N LEU A 3 9.88 -11.24 -10.75
CA LEU A 3 8.44 -11.22 -10.97
C LEU A 3 7.78 -9.96 -10.41
N PHE A 4 7.96 -9.73 -9.12
CA PHE A 4 7.29 -8.61 -8.45
C PHE A 4 7.76 -7.25 -8.95
N ARG A 5 9.04 -7.12 -9.29
CA ARG A 5 9.56 -5.87 -9.88
C ARG A 5 8.95 -5.58 -11.24
N VAL A 6 8.78 -6.61 -12.06
CA VAL A 6 8.16 -6.47 -13.38
C VAL A 6 6.68 -6.14 -13.24
N LEU A 7 5.94 -6.86 -12.39
CA LEU A 7 4.52 -6.57 -12.11
C LEU A 7 4.32 -5.16 -11.55
N CYS A 8 5.13 -4.73 -10.56
CA CYS A 8 5.06 -3.37 -10.03
C CYS A 8 5.31 -2.31 -11.11
N SER A 9 6.24 -2.59 -12.05
CA SER A 9 6.55 -1.65 -13.14
C SER A 9 5.43 -1.62 -14.19
N TYR A 10 4.83 -2.76 -14.51
CA TYR A 10 3.73 -2.84 -15.46
C TYR A 10 2.44 -2.21 -14.91
N LEU A 11 2.12 -2.49 -13.65
CA LEU A 11 0.92 -1.98 -12.97
C LEU A 11 1.09 -0.57 -12.39
N ASP A 12 2.21 0.11 -12.68
CA ASP A 12 2.45 1.46 -12.19
C ASP A 12 1.37 2.42 -12.66
N GLN A 13 0.86 3.22 -11.74
CA GLN A 13 -0.22 4.17 -11.95
C GLN A 13 0.31 5.59 -12.19
N GLY A 14 1.42 5.73 -12.92
CA GLY A 14 2.03 7.01 -13.27
C GLY A 14 2.86 7.63 -12.14
N ILE A 15 3.32 6.83 -11.19
CA ILE A 15 4.18 7.27 -10.08
C ILE A 15 5.65 7.18 -10.48
N ALA A 16 6.02 6.13 -11.22
CA ALA A 16 7.40 5.93 -11.67
C ALA A 16 7.81 6.95 -12.74
N MET A 17 9.10 7.27 -12.75
CA MET A 17 9.66 8.14 -13.79
C MET A 17 9.86 7.41 -15.12
N TRP A 18 10.07 6.11 -15.07
CA TRP A 18 10.15 5.24 -16.24
C TRP A 18 8.81 4.56 -16.45
N THR A 19 8.32 4.63 -17.67
CA THR A 19 7.05 4.00 -18.06
C THR A 19 7.34 2.67 -18.71
N PHE A 20 6.71 1.61 -18.22
CA PHE A 20 6.78 0.28 -18.83
C PHE A 20 6.19 0.35 -20.25
N PRO A 21 6.82 -0.29 -21.26
CA PRO A 21 6.23 -0.36 -22.59
C PRO A 21 4.91 -1.15 -22.56
N GLU A 22 3.82 -0.46 -22.80
CA GLU A 22 2.49 -1.03 -22.76
C GLU A 22 2.07 -1.51 -24.15
N ASN A 23 1.36 -2.63 -24.18
CA ASN A 23 0.73 -3.17 -25.37
C ASN A 23 -0.75 -3.41 -25.06
N GLU A 24 -1.63 -2.92 -25.91
CA GLU A 24 -3.08 -3.07 -25.77
C GLU A 24 -3.53 -4.55 -25.73
N ASN A 25 -2.71 -5.45 -26.25
CA ASN A 25 -2.98 -6.90 -26.28
C ASN A 25 -2.50 -7.66 -25.03
N GLY A 26 -2.24 -6.98 -23.92
CA GLY A 26 -1.99 -7.60 -22.62
C GLY A 26 -0.54 -7.58 -22.12
N PHE A 27 -0.38 -8.17 -20.97
CA PHE A 27 0.87 -8.17 -20.21
C PHE A 27 2.00 -8.91 -20.93
N LEU A 28 1.76 -10.13 -21.44
CA LEU A 28 2.83 -10.88 -22.14
C LEU A 28 3.25 -10.21 -23.45
N ASN A 29 2.35 -9.54 -24.15
CA ASN A 29 2.72 -8.78 -25.34
C ASN A 29 3.56 -7.54 -24.99
N SER A 30 3.36 -6.95 -23.81
CA SER A 30 4.21 -5.89 -23.28
C SER A 30 5.60 -6.41 -22.91
N ILE A 31 5.71 -7.63 -22.34
CA ILE A 31 6.98 -8.30 -22.08
C ILE A 31 7.72 -8.61 -23.40
N ILE A 32 7.01 -9.10 -24.41
CA ILE A 32 7.58 -9.34 -25.75
C ILE A 32 8.13 -8.05 -26.35
N ALA A 33 7.40 -6.95 -26.25
CA ALA A 33 7.84 -5.64 -26.74
C ALA A 33 9.09 -5.16 -25.98
N LEU A 34 9.13 -5.34 -24.66
CA LEU A 34 10.28 -5.00 -23.85
C LEU A 34 11.51 -5.86 -24.26
N GLU A 35 11.34 -7.18 -24.38
CA GLU A 35 12.42 -8.09 -24.73
C GLU A 35 13.02 -7.83 -26.12
N LYS A 36 12.19 -7.38 -27.08
CA LYS A 36 12.63 -7.02 -28.44
C LYS A 36 13.41 -5.70 -28.51
N ASN A 37 13.05 -4.73 -27.67
CA ASN A 37 13.50 -3.35 -27.81
C ASN A 37 14.50 -2.92 -26.73
N ALA A 38 14.65 -3.66 -25.63
CA ALA A 38 15.58 -3.31 -24.57
C ALA A 38 17.01 -3.76 -24.91
N ALA A 39 17.96 -2.93 -24.54
CA ALA A 39 19.39 -3.27 -24.64
C ALA A 39 19.77 -4.46 -23.75
N THR A 40 19.10 -4.62 -22.63
CA THR A 40 19.20 -5.76 -21.73
C THR A 40 17.81 -6.33 -21.48
N GLY A 41 17.56 -7.56 -21.91
CA GLY A 41 16.28 -8.23 -21.74
C GLY A 41 16.06 -8.74 -20.31
N ILE A 42 14.83 -9.20 -20.05
CA ILE A 42 14.42 -9.87 -18.81
C ILE A 42 15.04 -11.26 -18.74
N PHE A 43 15.00 -11.98 -19.86
CA PHE A 43 15.42 -13.37 -19.96
C PHE A 43 16.86 -13.52 -20.48
N THR A 44 17.58 -14.48 -19.92
CA THR A 44 18.95 -14.81 -20.32
C THR A 44 19.02 -16.01 -21.26
N SER A 45 18.08 -16.95 -21.12
CA SER A 45 18.00 -18.17 -21.94
C SER A 45 17.43 -17.88 -23.34
N LYS A 46 18.12 -18.36 -24.37
CA LYS A 46 17.62 -18.30 -25.75
C LYS A 46 16.34 -19.11 -25.92
N ARG A 47 16.28 -20.29 -25.29
CA ARG A 47 15.10 -21.16 -25.30
C ARG A 47 13.88 -20.42 -24.74
N VAL A 48 14.04 -19.74 -23.62
CA VAL A 48 12.95 -18.99 -22.98
C VAL A 48 12.46 -17.84 -23.87
N LYS A 49 13.38 -17.14 -24.55
CA LYS A 49 13.00 -16.10 -25.51
C LYS A 49 12.19 -16.67 -26.67
N GLU A 50 12.59 -17.84 -27.19
CA GLU A 50 11.84 -18.54 -28.26
C GLU A 50 10.45 -18.97 -27.77
N LEU A 51 10.33 -19.53 -26.57
CA LEU A 51 9.06 -19.90 -25.95
C LEU A 51 8.15 -18.68 -25.79
N LEU A 52 8.69 -17.57 -25.30
CA LEU A 52 7.95 -16.31 -25.15
C LEU A 52 7.45 -15.78 -26.51
N PHE A 53 8.35 -15.72 -27.53
CA PHE A 53 7.99 -15.17 -28.83
C PHE A 53 7.00 -16.06 -29.59
N ASN A 54 7.04 -17.37 -29.37
CA ASN A 54 6.10 -18.34 -29.90
C ASN A 54 4.80 -18.44 -29.07
N LYS A 55 4.70 -17.67 -27.96
CA LYS A 55 3.55 -17.69 -27.06
C LYS A 55 3.19 -19.11 -26.60
N ALA A 56 4.21 -19.82 -26.08
CA ALA A 56 4.04 -21.18 -25.56
C ALA A 56 2.90 -21.24 -24.53
N SER A 57 2.03 -22.23 -24.65
CA SER A 57 0.91 -22.43 -23.71
C SER A 57 1.40 -22.88 -22.34
N ILE A 58 0.56 -22.69 -21.30
CA ILE A 58 0.84 -23.18 -19.94
C ILE A 58 1.20 -24.68 -19.96
N THR A 59 0.45 -25.48 -20.71
CA THR A 59 0.69 -26.92 -20.82
C THR A 59 2.08 -27.22 -21.37
N GLN A 60 2.51 -26.52 -22.45
CA GLN A 60 3.85 -26.68 -23.01
C GLN A 60 4.96 -26.28 -22.02
N LEU A 61 4.73 -25.21 -21.24
CA LEU A 61 5.69 -24.78 -20.21
C LEU A 61 5.74 -25.77 -19.03
N LEU A 62 4.59 -26.32 -18.63
CA LEU A 62 4.53 -27.33 -17.57
C LEU A 62 5.17 -28.65 -18.01
N GLU A 63 5.03 -29.04 -19.27
CA GLU A 63 5.73 -30.21 -19.82
C GLU A 63 7.25 -30.06 -19.66
N ILE A 64 7.78 -28.86 -19.89
CA ILE A 64 9.20 -28.56 -19.72
C ILE A 64 9.61 -28.58 -18.24
N VAL A 65 8.82 -27.91 -17.36
CA VAL A 65 9.20 -27.74 -15.95
C VAL A 65 8.90 -29.00 -15.14
N VAL A 66 7.70 -29.57 -15.31
CA VAL A 66 7.17 -30.65 -14.47
C VAL A 66 7.29 -32.01 -15.17
N GLY A 67 6.86 -32.11 -16.43
CA GLY A 67 7.00 -33.30 -17.27
C GLY A 67 6.03 -34.44 -16.99
N LYS A 68 5.21 -34.36 -15.93
CA LYS A 68 4.14 -35.29 -15.57
C LYS A 68 2.83 -34.54 -15.41
N GLU A 69 1.85 -34.86 -16.25
CA GLU A 69 0.55 -34.17 -16.28
C GLU A 69 -0.21 -34.29 -14.95
N GLU A 70 -0.11 -35.45 -14.29
CA GLU A 70 -0.72 -35.71 -12.99
C GLU A 70 -0.24 -34.78 -11.86
N LEU A 71 0.91 -34.09 -12.06
CA LEU A 71 1.45 -33.15 -11.08
C LEU A 71 1.20 -31.68 -11.44
N TYR A 72 0.58 -31.38 -12.59
CA TYR A 72 0.45 -30.00 -13.06
C TYR A 72 -0.42 -29.15 -12.12
N GLU A 73 -1.54 -29.67 -11.69
CA GLU A 73 -2.44 -28.96 -10.79
C GLU A 73 -1.77 -28.66 -9.44
N HIS A 74 -1.13 -29.65 -8.83
CA HIS A 74 -0.38 -29.48 -7.59
C HIS A 74 0.74 -28.45 -7.72
N TYR A 75 1.49 -28.53 -8.82
CA TYR A 75 2.57 -27.61 -9.07
C TYR A 75 2.10 -26.16 -9.21
N LEU A 76 1.05 -25.93 -9.98
CA LEU A 76 0.46 -24.60 -10.16
C LEU A 76 -0.15 -24.08 -8.85
N PHE A 77 -0.80 -24.94 -8.08
CA PHE A 77 -1.33 -24.54 -6.79
C PHE A 77 -0.21 -24.08 -5.85
N ASP A 78 0.85 -24.86 -5.70
CA ASP A 78 1.99 -24.50 -4.83
C ASP A 78 2.70 -23.23 -5.32
N GLN A 79 2.87 -23.07 -6.64
CA GLN A 79 3.44 -21.88 -7.24
C GLN A 79 2.63 -20.64 -6.87
N GLN A 80 1.31 -20.65 -7.10
CA GLN A 80 0.44 -19.52 -6.84
C GLN A 80 0.22 -19.28 -5.33
N PHE A 81 0.20 -20.34 -4.52
CA PHE A 81 0.09 -20.25 -3.08
C PHE A 81 1.35 -19.66 -2.42
N SER A 82 2.49 -19.68 -3.09
CA SER A 82 3.72 -19.04 -2.60
C SER A 82 3.61 -17.50 -2.51
N HIS A 83 2.65 -16.89 -3.23
CA HIS A 83 2.41 -15.44 -3.24
C HIS A 83 0.91 -15.09 -3.47
N PRO A 84 0.01 -15.59 -2.61
CA PRO A 84 -1.43 -15.52 -2.84
C PRO A 84 -1.97 -14.10 -2.97
N GLY A 85 -1.28 -13.12 -2.36
CA GLY A 85 -1.63 -11.70 -2.50
C GLY A 85 -1.47 -11.17 -3.92
N TRP A 86 -0.41 -11.58 -4.63
CA TRP A 86 -0.19 -11.20 -6.03
C TRP A 86 -1.16 -11.92 -6.96
N SER A 87 -1.34 -13.21 -6.77
CA SER A 87 -2.29 -14.03 -7.52
C SER A 87 -3.72 -13.48 -7.40
N GLY A 88 -4.17 -13.20 -6.17
CA GLY A 88 -5.47 -12.60 -5.90
C GLY A 88 -5.63 -11.18 -6.47
N MET A 89 -4.56 -10.37 -6.43
CA MET A 89 -4.60 -9.04 -7.02
C MET A 89 -4.77 -9.09 -8.54
N ILE A 90 -4.03 -9.96 -9.24
CA ILE A 90 -4.16 -10.09 -10.69
C ILE A 90 -5.55 -10.62 -11.07
N ALA A 91 -6.05 -11.65 -10.37
CA ALA A 91 -7.41 -12.16 -10.58
C ALA A 91 -8.48 -11.06 -10.37
N THR A 92 -8.28 -10.18 -9.39
CA THR A 92 -9.17 -9.04 -9.16
C THR A 92 -9.09 -8.00 -10.28
N ILE A 93 -7.91 -7.69 -10.79
CA ILE A 93 -7.72 -6.75 -11.91
C ILE A 93 -8.36 -7.31 -13.17
N GLU A 94 -8.18 -8.61 -13.47
CA GLU A 94 -8.78 -9.29 -14.60
C GLU A 94 -10.32 -9.22 -14.57
N SER A 95 -10.91 -9.53 -13.41
CA SER A 95 -12.37 -9.51 -13.23
C SER A 95 -12.94 -8.09 -13.15
N ASN A 96 -12.17 -7.12 -12.71
CA ASN A 96 -12.56 -5.73 -12.55
C ASN A 96 -11.43 -4.76 -12.93
N PRO A 97 -11.20 -4.54 -14.24
CA PRO A 97 -10.13 -3.64 -14.72
C PRO A 97 -10.24 -2.19 -14.19
N SER A 98 -11.46 -1.75 -13.88
CA SER A 98 -11.71 -0.42 -13.31
C SER A 98 -11.25 -0.25 -11.86
N SER A 99 -10.75 -1.31 -11.22
CA SER A 99 -10.09 -1.22 -9.90
C SER A 99 -8.79 -0.43 -9.95
N LEU A 100 -8.17 -0.32 -11.12
CA LEU A 100 -7.01 0.53 -11.37
C LEU A 100 -7.45 1.91 -11.89
N LEU A 101 -6.76 2.98 -11.49
CA LEU A 101 -6.97 4.33 -12.01
C LEU A 101 -6.59 4.43 -13.49
N ASP A 102 -5.48 3.78 -13.86
CA ASP A 102 -5.02 3.58 -15.24
C ASP A 102 -5.12 2.08 -15.54
N SER A 103 -6.11 1.71 -16.34
CA SER A 103 -6.42 0.31 -16.63
C SER A 103 -5.27 -0.36 -17.38
N LYS A 104 -4.79 -1.47 -16.85
CA LYS A 104 -3.73 -2.30 -17.43
C LYS A 104 -4.29 -3.68 -17.76
N PRO A 105 -4.34 -4.07 -19.03
CA PRO A 105 -4.82 -5.41 -19.40
C PRO A 105 -3.81 -6.48 -18.95
N ILE A 106 -4.24 -7.31 -18.01
CA ILE A 106 -3.49 -8.48 -17.53
C ILE A 106 -4.47 -9.57 -17.14
N THR A 107 -4.17 -10.82 -17.52
CA THR A 107 -4.92 -11.99 -17.11
C THR A 107 -4.13 -12.84 -16.12
N PHE A 108 -4.84 -13.67 -15.38
CA PHE A 108 -4.23 -14.63 -14.46
C PHE A 108 -3.41 -15.68 -15.23
N GLU A 109 -3.88 -16.06 -16.41
CA GLU A 109 -3.15 -16.93 -17.32
C GLU A 109 -1.79 -16.35 -17.72
N GLU A 110 -1.74 -15.06 -18.09
CA GLU A 110 -0.49 -14.38 -18.43
C GLU A 110 0.50 -14.31 -17.26
N LEU A 111 0.00 -14.17 -16.02
CA LEU A 111 0.83 -14.25 -14.82
C LEU A 111 1.49 -15.60 -14.71
N VAL A 112 0.72 -16.69 -14.77
CA VAL A 112 1.21 -18.07 -14.69
C VAL A 112 2.22 -18.37 -15.79
N GLN A 113 1.93 -17.98 -17.04
CA GLN A 113 2.87 -18.16 -18.16
C GLN A 113 4.18 -17.42 -17.91
N PHE A 114 4.13 -16.19 -17.44
CA PHE A 114 5.33 -15.40 -17.16
C PHE A 114 6.16 -16.02 -16.03
N GLU A 115 5.52 -16.53 -14.99
CA GLU A 115 6.23 -17.24 -13.90
C GLU A 115 6.93 -18.49 -14.37
N LEU A 116 6.25 -19.35 -15.13
CA LEU A 116 6.86 -20.57 -15.71
C LEU A 116 8.05 -20.23 -16.60
N LEU A 117 7.94 -19.15 -17.41
CA LEU A 117 9.06 -18.66 -18.20
C LEU A 117 10.24 -18.21 -17.34
N LEU A 118 10.00 -17.50 -16.24
CA LEU A 118 11.04 -17.08 -15.30
C LEU A 118 11.71 -18.29 -14.62
N GLU A 119 10.95 -19.30 -14.26
CA GLU A 119 11.48 -20.54 -13.67
C GLU A 119 12.37 -21.29 -14.64
N ILE A 120 11.94 -21.45 -15.89
CA ILE A 120 12.76 -22.08 -16.95
C ILE A 120 14.05 -21.28 -17.15
N ASP A 121 13.99 -19.94 -17.17
CA ASP A 121 15.19 -19.10 -17.33
C ASP A 121 16.19 -19.29 -16.18
N VAL A 122 15.69 -19.37 -14.96
CA VAL A 122 16.52 -19.61 -13.76
C VAL A 122 17.16 -21.02 -13.81
N LEU A 123 16.38 -22.05 -14.18
CA LEU A 123 16.87 -23.41 -14.30
C LEU A 123 17.89 -23.55 -15.44
N ASP A 124 17.63 -22.94 -16.58
CA ASP A 124 18.55 -22.90 -17.71
C ASP A 124 19.88 -22.23 -17.35
N LYS A 125 19.80 -21.09 -16.66
CA LYS A 125 20.98 -20.35 -16.18
C LYS A 125 21.79 -21.17 -15.17
N LYS A 126 21.11 -21.85 -14.24
CA LYS A 126 21.74 -22.60 -13.16
C LYS A 126 22.37 -23.89 -13.65
N PHE A 127 21.76 -24.56 -14.63
CA PHE A 127 22.14 -25.89 -15.09
C PHE A 127 22.56 -25.93 -16.58
N ASN A 128 22.83 -24.78 -17.19
CA ASN A 128 23.19 -24.65 -18.62
C ASN A 128 22.21 -25.35 -19.58
N SER A 129 20.92 -25.23 -19.30
CA SER A 129 19.85 -25.92 -20.04
C SER A 129 19.94 -27.46 -20.06
N ASN A 130 20.80 -28.04 -19.23
CA ASN A 130 20.97 -29.49 -19.10
C ASN A 130 20.34 -30.00 -17.81
N TRP A 131 19.01 -29.93 -17.77
CA TRP A 131 18.20 -30.39 -16.65
C TRP A 131 16.99 -31.16 -17.16
N SER A 132 16.48 -32.05 -16.35
CA SER A 132 15.27 -32.82 -16.63
C SER A 132 14.07 -32.24 -15.85
N PRO A 133 12.84 -32.43 -16.33
CA PRO A 133 11.64 -31.99 -15.63
C PRO A 133 11.62 -32.42 -14.17
N LEU A 134 11.18 -31.52 -13.31
CA LEU A 134 11.23 -31.69 -11.85
C LEU A 134 10.39 -32.88 -11.37
N GLY A 135 9.24 -33.12 -12.00
CA GLY A 135 8.30 -34.18 -11.65
C GLY A 135 8.78 -35.60 -11.99
N LEU A 136 9.81 -35.78 -12.81
CA LEU A 136 10.28 -37.13 -13.19
C LEU A 136 10.77 -37.95 -12.01
N LYS A 137 11.28 -37.29 -10.96
CA LYS A 137 11.81 -37.90 -9.75
C LYS A 137 10.79 -38.00 -8.61
N VAL A 138 9.62 -37.40 -8.79
CA VAL A 138 8.56 -37.36 -7.79
C VAL A 138 7.61 -38.52 -8.04
N ARG A 139 7.24 -39.26 -6.99
CA ARG A 139 6.10 -40.18 -7.06
C ARG A 139 4.84 -39.35 -6.92
N ALA A 140 3.92 -39.48 -7.89
CA ALA A 140 2.58 -38.99 -7.72
C ALA A 140 1.91 -39.84 -6.64
N GLU A 141 1.70 -39.27 -5.47
CA GLU A 141 0.80 -39.83 -4.47
C GLU A 141 -0.58 -39.24 -4.78
N GLU A 142 -1.66 -39.99 -4.48
CA GLU A 142 -3.03 -39.46 -4.59
C GLU A 142 -3.26 -38.42 -3.49
N TYR A 143 -2.83 -37.20 -3.77
CA TYR A 143 -3.16 -36.04 -2.93
C TYR A 143 -4.41 -35.34 -3.47
N HIS A 144 -5.40 -35.27 -2.63
CA HIS A 144 -6.55 -34.41 -2.88
C HIS A 144 -6.32 -33.09 -2.16
N LEU A 145 -6.02 -32.02 -2.91
CA LEU A 145 -5.67 -30.68 -2.39
C LEU A 145 -6.69 -30.11 -1.40
N PHE A 146 -7.96 -30.53 -1.53
CA PHE A 146 -9.07 -30.03 -0.73
C PHE A 146 -9.71 -31.14 0.13
N ASP A 147 -8.99 -32.21 0.43
CA ASP A 147 -9.46 -33.19 1.37
C ASP A 147 -9.71 -32.57 2.74
N ALA A 148 -10.80 -33.00 3.38
CA ALA A 148 -11.10 -32.55 4.72
C ALA A 148 -9.97 -32.93 5.68
N ILE A 149 -9.48 -31.93 6.42
CA ILE A 149 -8.45 -32.15 7.45
C ILE A 149 -8.99 -33.15 8.47
N LYS A 150 -8.32 -34.30 8.61
CA LYS A 150 -8.64 -35.26 9.65
C LYS A 150 -8.14 -34.72 10.99
N TYR A 151 -9.08 -34.33 11.82
CA TYR A 151 -8.79 -33.97 13.20
C TYR A 151 -8.24 -35.18 13.95
N ASN A 152 -7.16 -34.97 14.67
CA ASN A 152 -6.55 -35.95 15.53
C ASN A 152 -6.33 -35.36 16.93
N GLU A 153 -5.89 -36.17 17.89
CA GLU A 153 -5.65 -35.75 19.27
C GLU A 153 -4.68 -34.52 19.34
N LEU A 154 -3.69 -34.47 18.47
CA LEU A 154 -2.76 -33.33 18.43
C LEU A 154 -3.49 -32.01 18.12
N TYR A 155 -4.40 -32.00 17.15
CA TYR A 155 -5.17 -30.81 16.82
C TYR A 155 -6.10 -30.39 17.96
N GLU A 156 -6.69 -31.34 18.68
CA GLU A 156 -7.50 -31.05 19.86
C GLU A 156 -6.66 -30.42 20.97
N VAL A 157 -5.49 -30.97 21.25
CA VAL A 157 -4.56 -30.43 22.25
C VAL A 157 -4.10 -29.02 21.86
N LEU A 158 -3.71 -28.79 20.59
CA LEU A 158 -3.32 -27.49 20.10
C LEU A 158 -4.46 -26.48 20.17
N SER A 159 -5.70 -26.90 19.86
CA SER A 159 -6.88 -26.04 19.98
C SER A 159 -7.16 -25.64 21.44
N LEU A 160 -7.03 -26.56 22.38
CA LEU A 160 -7.18 -26.28 23.81
C LEU A 160 -6.11 -25.30 24.30
N TRP A 161 -4.85 -25.48 23.89
CA TRP A 161 -3.78 -24.53 24.22
C TRP A 161 -4.03 -23.14 23.65
N GLN A 162 -4.50 -23.06 22.41
CA GLN A 162 -4.87 -21.78 21.79
C GLN A 162 -6.01 -21.10 22.56
N GLN A 163 -7.05 -21.84 22.90
CA GLN A 163 -8.17 -21.33 23.71
C GLN A 163 -7.67 -20.85 25.09
N ALA A 164 -6.85 -21.64 25.77
CA ALA A 164 -6.30 -21.25 27.07
C ALA A 164 -5.48 -19.97 26.99
N PHE A 165 -4.68 -19.78 25.92
CA PHE A 165 -3.93 -18.58 25.69
C PHE A 165 -4.86 -17.36 25.44
N GLU A 166 -5.87 -17.52 24.61
CA GLU A 166 -6.85 -16.46 24.33
C GLU A 166 -7.65 -16.08 25.57
N PHE A 167 -8.13 -17.06 26.34
CA PHE A 167 -8.87 -16.82 27.57
C PHE A 167 -8.02 -16.14 28.65
N SER A 168 -6.74 -16.45 28.73
CA SER A 168 -5.86 -15.75 29.69
C SER A 168 -5.75 -14.25 29.36
N PHE A 169 -5.67 -13.92 28.08
CA PHE A 169 -5.67 -12.53 27.63
C PHE A 169 -7.01 -11.84 27.88
N TYR A 170 -8.12 -12.51 27.58
CA TYR A 170 -9.46 -11.96 27.84
C TYR A 170 -9.71 -11.72 29.33
N ASP A 171 -9.22 -12.63 30.19
CA ASP A 171 -9.35 -12.49 31.63
C ASP A 171 -8.60 -11.24 32.15
N GLU A 172 -7.37 -10.99 31.66
CA GLU A 172 -6.63 -9.77 31.99
C GLU A 172 -7.38 -8.51 31.56
N VAL A 173 -7.91 -8.48 30.33
CA VAL A 173 -8.67 -7.34 29.81
C VAL A 173 -9.94 -7.10 30.63
N LEU A 174 -10.71 -8.14 30.89
CA LEU A 174 -11.96 -8.06 31.65
C LEU A 174 -11.72 -7.68 33.10
N SER A 175 -10.65 -8.19 33.70
CA SER A 175 -10.24 -7.79 35.06
C SER A 175 -9.88 -6.30 35.10
N GLY A 176 -9.11 -5.81 34.12
CA GLY A 176 -8.81 -4.40 34.01
C GLY A 176 -10.07 -3.53 33.83
N VAL A 177 -11.00 -3.95 32.98
CA VAL A 177 -12.29 -3.24 32.79
C VAL A 177 -13.10 -3.22 34.10
N LYS A 178 -13.10 -4.31 34.89
CA LYS A 178 -13.82 -4.40 36.15
C LYS A 178 -13.21 -3.50 37.24
N GLU A 179 -11.88 -3.30 37.21
CA GLU A 179 -11.16 -2.46 38.18
C GLU A 179 -11.24 -0.96 37.86
N VAL A 180 -11.61 -0.58 36.64
CA VAL A 180 -11.78 0.82 36.28
C VAL A 180 -13.03 1.36 36.97
N ASN A 181 -12.82 1.96 38.13
CA ASN A 181 -13.81 2.87 38.71
C ASN A 181 -13.79 4.16 37.90
N GLU A 182 -14.95 4.61 37.43
CA GLU A 182 -15.10 5.86 36.68
C GLU A 182 -14.53 7.02 37.48
N ILE A 183 -13.30 7.40 37.19
CA ILE A 183 -12.73 8.64 37.67
C ILE A 183 -13.04 9.69 36.61
N TYR A 184 -14.26 10.11 36.50
CA TYR A 184 -14.57 11.39 35.85
C TYR A 184 -14.10 12.50 36.76
N THR A 185 -12.87 12.94 36.56
CA THR A 185 -12.43 14.19 37.15
C THR A 185 -13.18 15.30 36.43
N SER A 186 -13.86 16.16 37.21
CA SER A 186 -14.54 17.36 36.69
C SER A 186 -13.57 18.45 36.22
N GLU A 187 -12.29 18.15 36.18
CA GLU A 187 -11.22 19.07 35.75
C GLU A 187 -11.13 19.10 34.24
N ILE A 188 -10.96 20.31 33.71
CA ILE A 188 -10.71 20.50 32.26
C ILE A 188 -9.40 19.81 31.90
N PRO A 189 -9.38 18.90 30.91
CA PRO A 189 -8.15 18.23 30.50
C PRO A 189 -7.06 19.21 30.06
N SER A 190 -5.79 18.86 30.30
CA SER A 190 -4.64 19.66 29.85
C SER A 190 -4.66 19.81 28.31
N PHE A 191 -4.96 18.73 27.62
CA PHE A 191 -5.29 18.69 26.20
C PHE A 191 -6.10 17.43 25.88
N GLN A 192 -6.69 17.42 24.71
CA GLN A 192 -7.34 16.24 24.14
C GLN A 192 -6.68 15.88 22.81
N GLY A 193 -6.66 14.60 22.49
CA GLY A 193 -6.04 14.13 21.23
C GLY A 193 -6.83 13.02 20.56
N MET A 194 -7.10 13.18 19.26
CA MET A 194 -7.69 12.14 18.41
C MET A 194 -6.60 11.43 17.63
N PHE A 195 -6.57 10.12 17.73
CA PHE A 195 -5.57 9.26 17.13
C PHE A 195 -6.23 8.15 16.32
N CYS A 196 -5.50 7.57 15.37
CA CYS A 196 -5.96 6.38 14.67
C CYS A 196 -6.13 5.20 15.63
N MET A 197 -6.96 4.24 15.22
CA MET A 197 -7.09 2.93 15.88
C MET A 197 -5.96 1.97 15.51
N ASP A 198 -4.91 2.44 14.87
CA ASP A 198 -3.70 1.68 14.59
C ASP A 198 -3.04 1.23 15.90
N ASP A 199 -2.63 -0.03 15.99
CA ASP A 199 -2.06 -0.62 17.20
C ASP A 199 -0.86 0.19 17.73
N ARG A 200 -0.03 0.72 16.85
CA ARG A 200 1.14 1.54 17.21
C ARG A 200 0.72 2.86 17.87
N GLU A 201 -0.39 3.46 17.44
CA GLU A 201 -0.92 4.68 18.05
C GLU A 201 -1.62 4.42 19.37
N CYS A 202 -2.27 3.27 19.54
CA CYS A 202 -2.83 2.86 20.83
C CYS A 202 -1.74 2.76 21.90
N SER A 203 -0.58 2.23 21.56
CA SER A 203 0.58 2.19 22.45
C SER A 203 1.10 3.61 22.78
N PHE A 204 1.20 4.47 21.76
CA PHE A 204 1.60 5.86 21.94
C PHE A 204 0.66 6.63 22.87
N ARG A 205 -0.65 6.48 22.71
CA ARG A 205 -1.69 7.09 23.56
C ARG A 205 -1.51 6.71 25.03
N ARG A 206 -1.30 5.42 25.31
CA ARG A 206 -1.03 4.96 26.70
C ARG A 206 0.17 5.64 27.32
N HIS A 207 1.24 5.85 26.55
CA HIS A 207 2.42 6.58 27.05
C HIS A 207 2.13 8.05 27.27
N VAL A 208 1.36 8.72 26.42
CA VAL A 208 0.95 10.12 26.59
C VAL A 208 0.15 10.27 27.89
N GLU A 209 -0.87 9.45 28.10
CA GLU A 209 -1.71 9.49 29.31
C GLU A 209 -0.96 9.05 30.58
N HIS A 210 0.11 8.25 30.43
CA HIS A 210 0.97 7.91 31.54
C HIS A 210 1.85 9.09 31.99
N ILE A 211 2.35 9.89 31.04
CA ILE A 211 3.21 11.05 31.30
C ILE A 211 2.38 12.23 31.81
N ASP A 212 1.25 12.50 31.15
CA ASP A 212 0.32 13.55 31.54
C ASP A 212 -1.04 12.94 31.93
N LYS A 213 -1.29 12.85 33.23
CA LYS A 213 -2.52 12.26 33.78
C LYS A 213 -3.78 13.08 33.51
N GLN A 214 -3.63 14.33 33.10
CA GLN A 214 -4.74 15.21 32.72
C GLN A 214 -5.00 15.20 31.20
N ALA A 215 -4.14 14.56 30.40
CA ALA A 215 -4.39 14.38 28.99
C ALA A 215 -5.46 13.32 28.75
N VAL A 216 -6.34 13.58 27.80
CA VAL A 216 -7.39 12.63 27.38
C VAL A 216 -7.19 12.30 25.91
N THR A 217 -7.11 11.02 25.55
CA THR A 217 -6.96 10.61 24.18
C THR A 217 -8.11 9.74 23.68
N PHE A 218 -8.48 9.93 22.42
CA PHE A 218 -9.57 9.22 21.74
C PHE A 218 -9.02 8.41 20.57
N GLY A 219 -9.55 7.20 20.39
CA GLY A 219 -9.29 6.37 19.21
C GLY A 219 -10.40 6.57 18.19
N THR A 220 -10.02 6.88 16.94
CA THR A 220 -10.96 6.96 15.83
C THR A 220 -10.25 6.56 14.54
N ALA A 221 -10.99 6.16 13.50
CA ALA A 221 -10.37 5.89 12.21
C ALA A 221 -9.72 7.18 11.66
N ALA A 222 -8.47 7.10 11.19
CA ALA A 222 -7.66 8.28 10.84
C ALA A 222 -8.15 9.08 9.62
N PHE A 223 -9.25 8.69 8.99
CA PHE A 223 -9.94 9.58 8.05
C PHE A 223 -10.81 10.63 8.75
N PHE A 224 -10.99 10.55 10.08
CA PHE A 224 -11.68 11.52 10.95
C PHE A 224 -13.06 11.91 10.43
N ASN A 225 -13.81 10.94 9.91
CA ASN A 225 -15.13 11.13 9.29
C ASN A 225 -15.15 12.01 8.02
N PHE A 226 -13.96 12.22 7.41
CA PHE A 226 -13.80 12.94 6.15
C PHE A 226 -13.22 11.99 5.08
N GLU A 227 -14.09 11.34 4.34
CA GLU A 227 -13.74 10.53 3.19
C GLU A 227 -13.68 11.38 1.92
N PHE A 228 -12.59 11.29 1.16
CA PHE A 228 -12.41 12.01 -0.09
C PHE A 228 -11.31 11.41 -0.96
N TYR A 229 -11.29 11.81 -2.22
CA TYR A 229 -10.11 11.68 -3.07
C TYR A 229 -9.21 12.90 -2.91
N PHE A 230 -7.91 12.69 -2.88
CA PHE A 230 -6.93 13.75 -2.78
C PHE A 230 -6.13 13.87 -4.07
N GLN A 231 -5.99 15.09 -4.59
CA GLN A 231 -5.16 15.43 -5.74
C GLN A 231 -4.02 16.36 -5.31
N PRO A 232 -2.77 15.89 -5.27
CA PRO A 232 -1.61 16.74 -5.03
C PRO A 232 -1.36 17.67 -6.20
N VAL A 233 -0.66 18.78 -5.97
CA VAL A 233 -0.32 19.73 -7.04
C VAL A 233 0.47 19.04 -8.15
N GLY A 234 -0.08 19.08 -9.37
CA GLY A 234 0.50 18.45 -10.56
C GLY A 234 0.36 16.93 -10.58
N GLY A 235 -0.44 16.36 -9.69
CA GLY A 235 -0.84 14.94 -9.73
C GLY A 235 -1.79 14.67 -10.90
N LYS A 236 -1.56 13.57 -11.62
CA LYS A 236 -2.46 13.12 -12.70
C LYS A 236 -3.69 12.39 -12.19
N PHE A 237 -3.55 11.75 -11.02
CA PHE A 237 -4.57 10.87 -10.45
C PHE A 237 -5.03 11.35 -9.07
N HIS A 238 -6.21 10.91 -8.72
CA HIS A 238 -6.81 11.14 -7.42
C HIS A 238 -6.49 9.95 -6.50
N THR A 239 -5.97 10.23 -5.30
CA THR A 239 -5.70 9.19 -4.31
C THR A 239 -6.85 9.10 -3.31
N LYS A 240 -7.41 7.91 -3.14
CA LYS A 240 -8.46 7.64 -2.18
C LYS A 240 -7.92 7.72 -0.74
N LEU A 241 -8.45 8.61 0.08
CA LEU A 241 -8.11 8.78 1.50
C LEU A 241 -9.32 8.52 2.38
N CYS A 242 -9.74 7.26 2.42
CA CYS A 242 -10.85 6.76 3.23
C CYS A 242 -10.74 5.24 3.36
N PRO A 243 -11.59 4.59 4.17
CA PRO A 243 -11.65 3.14 4.26
C PRO A 243 -11.83 2.46 2.89
N ALA A 244 -11.26 1.28 2.75
CA ALA A 244 -11.25 0.53 1.49
C ALA A 244 -12.65 0.33 0.86
N PRO A 245 -13.71 -0.04 1.62
CA PRO A 245 -15.05 -0.27 1.05
C PRO A 245 -15.82 1.01 0.71
N VAL A 246 -15.35 2.18 1.14
CA VAL A 246 -16.05 3.45 0.92
C VAL A 246 -15.64 4.04 -0.41
N THR A 247 -16.60 4.49 -1.24
CA THR A 247 -16.36 5.26 -2.46
C THR A 247 -16.68 6.72 -2.19
N PRO A 248 -15.67 7.60 -2.07
CA PRO A 248 -15.90 9.02 -1.80
C PRO A 248 -16.58 9.73 -2.96
N LYS A 249 -17.33 10.76 -2.64
CA LYS A 249 -17.95 11.68 -3.62
C LYS A 249 -17.26 13.05 -3.68
N TYR A 250 -16.20 13.22 -2.90
CA TYR A 250 -15.52 14.50 -2.70
C TYR A 250 -14.08 14.43 -3.20
N LEU A 251 -13.59 15.57 -3.68
CA LEU A 251 -12.20 15.75 -4.12
C LEU A 251 -11.58 16.93 -3.36
N ILE A 252 -10.49 16.68 -2.66
CA ILE A 252 -9.65 17.73 -2.07
C ILE A 252 -8.43 17.95 -2.94
N LYS A 253 -8.27 19.16 -3.45
CA LYS A 253 -7.12 19.57 -4.27
C LYS A 253 -6.10 20.32 -3.42
N GLU A 254 -4.83 20.08 -3.71
CA GLU A 254 -3.72 20.87 -3.15
C GLU A 254 -3.34 21.97 -4.13
N GLU A 255 -3.28 23.22 -3.64
CA GLU A 255 -2.83 24.38 -4.38
C GLU A 255 -1.46 24.86 -3.89
N HIS A 256 -0.72 25.52 -4.78
CA HIS A 256 0.59 26.14 -4.52
C HIS A 256 1.72 25.21 -4.11
N ARG A 257 2.39 24.65 -5.12
CA ARG A 257 3.67 23.97 -4.96
C ARG A 257 4.81 24.97 -4.90
N LYS A 258 5.73 24.84 -3.94
CA LYS A 258 6.94 25.66 -3.93
C LYS A 258 7.84 25.33 -5.13
N LYS A 259 8.42 26.38 -5.77
CA LYS A 259 9.43 26.26 -6.83
C LYS A 259 10.62 25.34 -6.46
N LYS A 260 10.96 25.23 -5.17
CA LYS A 260 12.04 24.36 -4.68
C LYS A 260 11.76 22.88 -4.93
N GLN A 261 10.55 22.42 -4.67
CA GLN A 261 10.16 21.01 -4.84
C GLN A 261 10.15 20.61 -6.34
N ALA A 262 9.72 21.52 -7.21
CA ALA A 262 9.80 21.31 -8.65
C ALA A 262 11.25 21.23 -9.16
N LYS A 263 12.16 22.04 -8.60
CA LYS A 263 13.60 21.98 -8.91
C LYS A 263 14.25 20.68 -8.42
N ASP A 264 13.90 20.20 -7.22
CA ASP A 264 14.43 18.95 -6.68
C ASP A 264 13.96 17.75 -7.52
N LEU A 265 12.72 17.75 -7.99
CA LEU A 265 12.18 16.72 -8.88
C LEU A 265 12.85 16.73 -10.24
N HIS A 266 13.09 17.94 -10.80
CA HIS A 266 13.81 18.11 -12.07
C HIS A 266 15.26 17.64 -11.95
N TYR A 267 15.95 18.00 -10.86
CA TYR A 267 17.30 17.55 -10.57
C TYR A 267 17.37 16.01 -10.47
N HIS A 268 16.45 15.39 -9.76
CA HIS A 268 16.37 13.93 -9.68
C HIS A 268 16.17 13.30 -11.06
N LYS A 269 15.26 13.81 -11.85
CA LYS A 269 15.01 13.30 -13.21
C LYS A 269 16.25 13.41 -14.11
N GLN A 270 16.96 14.53 -14.02
CA GLN A 270 18.18 14.78 -14.81
C GLN A 270 19.35 13.91 -14.33
N SER A 271 19.49 13.68 -13.02
CA SER A 271 20.59 12.88 -12.46
C SER A 271 20.55 11.40 -12.87
N HIS A 272 19.40 10.89 -13.31
CA HIS A 272 19.25 9.52 -13.81
C HIS A 272 19.48 9.36 -15.32
N SER A 273 19.72 10.45 -16.05
CA SER A 273 20.11 10.36 -17.46
C SER A 273 21.61 10.19 -17.61
N LEU A 274 22.07 9.42 -18.63
CA LEU A 274 23.47 9.07 -18.79
C LEU A 274 24.39 10.31 -18.86
N LEU A 275 24.10 11.24 -19.77
CA LEU A 275 24.92 12.44 -19.99
C LEU A 275 24.79 13.46 -18.86
N PHE A 276 23.55 13.81 -18.49
CA PHE A 276 23.32 14.79 -17.44
C PHE A 276 23.68 14.24 -16.07
N GLY A 277 23.45 12.93 -15.82
CA GLY A 277 23.88 12.28 -14.59
C GLY A 277 25.40 12.31 -14.43
N TRP A 278 26.17 12.08 -15.51
CA TRP A 278 27.63 12.19 -15.50
C TRP A 278 28.07 13.64 -15.20
N ILE A 279 27.52 14.65 -15.90
CA ILE A 279 27.84 16.06 -15.67
C ILE A 279 27.51 16.48 -14.23
N ILE A 280 26.32 16.09 -13.73
CA ILE A 280 25.88 16.38 -12.37
C ILE A 280 26.81 15.72 -11.35
N SER A 281 27.22 14.47 -11.59
CA SER A 281 28.15 13.74 -10.73
C SER A 281 29.51 14.44 -10.65
N GLN A 282 30.06 14.91 -11.78
CA GLN A 282 31.33 15.57 -11.83
C GLN A 282 31.32 17.00 -11.25
N THR A 283 30.20 17.71 -11.36
CA THR A 283 30.10 19.13 -10.94
C THR A 283 29.47 19.27 -9.55
N LEU A 284 28.44 18.52 -9.25
CA LEU A 284 27.63 18.65 -8.03
C LEU A 284 27.78 17.47 -7.07
N GLY A 285 28.69 16.52 -7.37
CA GLY A 285 28.94 15.31 -6.55
C GLY A 285 29.28 15.66 -5.10
N PHE A 286 30.13 16.67 -4.87
CA PHE A 286 30.45 17.12 -3.51
C PHE A 286 29.24 17.67 -2.75
N SER A 287 28.33 18.39 -3.41
CA SER A 287 27.09 18.86 -2.79
C SER A 287 26.15 17.72 -2.46
N SER A 288 26.16 16.65 -3.26
CA SER A 288 25.39 15.43 -3.00
C SER A 288 25.97 14.63 -1.84
N ALA A 289 27.29 14.57 -1.71
CA ALA A 289 27.98 13.97 -0.56
C ALA A 289 27.66 14.73 0.74
N LEU A 290 27.67 16.06 0.70
CA LEU A 290 27.26 16.87 1.85
C LEU A 290 25.79 16.66 2.22
N LYS A 291 24.89 16.58 1.23
CA LYS A 291 23.48 16.25 1.46
C LYS A 291 23.30 14.85 2.04
N LEU A 292 24.09 13.87 1.58
CA LEU A 292 24.08 12.52 2.14
C LEU A 292 24.52 12.53 3.60
N PHE A 293 25.63 13.22 3.90
CA PHE A 293 26.11 13.38 5.28
C PHE A 293 25.06 14.05 6.17
N LEU A 294 24.46 15.14 5.73
CA LEU A 294 23.40 15.80 6.47
C LEU A 294 22.17 14.91 6.67
N ASN A 295 21.82 14.08 5.69
CA ASN A 295 20.69 13.16 5.79
C ASN A 295 20.93 12.02 6.80
N ILE A 296 22.17 11.66 7.06
CA ILE A 296 22.51 10.68 8.11
C ILE A 296 22.18 11.24 9.51
N PHE A 297 22.53 12.50 9.75
CA PHE A 297 22.32 13.14 11.05
C PHE A 297 20.97 13.86 11.19
N LYS A 298 20.39 14.29 10.08
CA LYS A 298 19.07 14.91 10.04
C LYS A 298 18.30 14.40 8.82
N PRO A 299 17.71 13.20 8.92
CA PRO A 299 17.03 12.58 7.82
C PRO A 299 15.93 13.51 7.27
N SER A 300 16.12 14.00 6.06
CA SER A 300 15.08 14.70 5.30
C SER A 300 14.59 13.76 4.22
N MET A 301 13.29 13.53 4.16
CA MET A 301 12.73 12.65 3.14
C MET A 301 12.87 13.33 1.78
N SER A 302 13.50 12.63 0.83
CA SER A 302 13.63 13.07 -0.56
C SER A 302 12.24 13.07 -1.24
N PRO A 303 11.94 14.05 -2.12
CA PRO A 303 10.73 14.06 -2.93
C PRO A 303 10.55 12.79 -3.79
N ALA A 304 11.64 12.10 -4.13
CA ALA A 304 11.61 10.87 -4.91
C ALA A 304 11.23 9.63 -4.07
N THR A 305 11.49 9.65 -2.77
CA THR A 305 11.14 8.55 -1.86
C THR A 305 9.80 8.78 -1.16
N THR A 306 9.30 9.99 -1.21
CA THR A 306 7.97 10.32 -0.74
C THR A 306 7.00 10.14 -1.88
N ALA A 307 6.38 8.98 -1.94
CA ALA A 307 5.12 8.89 -2.65
C ALA A 307 4.32 10.12 -2.27
N SER A 308 4.17 10.93 -3.23
CA SER A 308 3.38 12.12 -3.49
C SER A 308 2.62 12.83 -2.37
N PHE A 309 2.10 12.18 -1.36
CA PHE A 309 1.23 12.79 -0.34
C PHE A 309 1.75 12.69 1.09
N LYS A 310 2.94 12.18 1.29
CA LYS A 310 3.54 12.12 2.64
C LYS A 310 3.76 13.49 3.25
N HIS A 311 3.84 14.52 2.45
CA HIS A 311 4.13 15.85 2.94
C HIS A 311 3.30 16.89 2.21
N LEU A 312 2.14 17.13 2.77
CA LEU A 312 1.56 18.45 2.67
C LEU A 312 2.62 19.43 3.16
N HIS A 313 3.12 20.24 2.26
CA HIS A 313 4.02 21.29 2.66
C HIS A 313 3.29 22.21 3.66
N LYS A 314 3.96 22.63 4.74
CA LYS A 314 3.36 23.54 5.75
C LYS A 314 2.66 24.78 5.17
N LYS A 315 3.02 25.16 3.92
CA LYS A 315 2.46 26.30 3.20
C LYS A 315 1.55 25.93 2.02
N SER A 316 1.26 24.65 1.78
CA SER A 316 0.28 24.27 0.77
C SER A 316 -1.12 24.56 1.27
N LYS A 317 -1.95 25.10 0.40
CA LYS A 317 -3.37 25.32 0.65
C LYS A 317 -4.13 24.12 0.10
N LEU A 318 -5.13 23.68 0.85
CA LEU A 318 -6.12 22.71 0.41
C LEU A 318 -7.39 23.44 0.02
N VAL A 319 -8.00 23.04 -1.08
CA VAL A 319 -9.35 23.48 -1.44
C VAL A 319 -10.32 22.61 -0.65
N ILE A 320 -10.75 23.11 0.52
CA ILE A 320 -11.61 22.35 1.44
C ILE A 320 -13.07 22.76 1.29
N GLU A 321 -13.33 24.04 1.01
CA GLU A 321 -14.69 24.56 0.85
C GLU A 321 -15.17 24.49 -0.60
N ASN A 322 -16.42 24.12 -0.80
CA ASN A 322 -17.11 24.18 -2.08
C ASN A 322 -17.96 25.45 -2.16
N ASN A 323 -17.35 26.55 -2.56
CA ASN A 323 -18.04 27.84 -2.67
C ASN A 323 -18.78 28.03 -4.01
N ASN A 324 -18.42 27.26 -5.05
CA ASN A 324 -18.89 27.52 -6.44
C ASN A 324 -19.59 26.32 -7.08
N ASN A 325 -19.98 25.30 -6.31
CA ASN A 325 -20.51 24.03 -6.84
C ASN A 325 -19.58 23.37 -7.88
N GLU A 326 -18.25 23.54 -7.70
CA GLU A 326 -17.25 23.00 -8.60
C GLU A 326 -17.27 21.46 -8.53
N LYS A 327 -17.26 20.84 -9.71
CA LYS A 327 -17.11 19.38 -9.87
C LYS A 327 -16.00 19.06 -10.86
N VAL A 328 -15.31 17.96 -10.64
CA VAL A 328 -14.30 17.40 -11.53
C VAL A 328 -14.50 15.88 -11.57
N ASP A 329 -14.68 15.31 -12.75
CA ASP A 329 -14.93 13.87 -12.94
C ASP A 329 -16.06 13.34 -12.03
N ASP A 330 -17.20 14.07 -11.98
CA ASP A 330 -18.35 13.82 -11.11
C ASP A 330 -18.11 13.95 -9.60
N LEU A 331 -16.88 14.26 -9.18
CA LEU A 331 -16.54 14.51 -7.78
C LEU A 331 -16.76 15.98 -7.40
N GLN A 332 -17.40 16.21 -6.27
CA GLN A 332 -17.55 17.54 -5.69
C GLN A 332 -16.20 18.01 -5.15
N VAL A 333 -15.75 19.20 -5.57
CA VAL A 333 -14.50 19.78 -5.04
C VAL A 333 -14.76 20.47 -3.72
N GLY A 334 -14.19 19.93 -2.64
CA GLY A 334 -14.40 20.43 -1.28
C GLY A 334 -15.76 20.03 -0.70
N PHE A 335 -16.05 20.54 0.49
CA PHE A 335 -17.28 20.32 1.25
C PHE A 335 -18.06 21.61 1.42
N THR A 336 -19.37 21.54 1.47
CA THR A 336 -20.20 22.66 1.94
C THR A 336 -20.06 22.86 3.44
N ILE A 337 -20.44 24.01 3.95
CA ILE A 337 -20.40 24.30 5.41
C ILE A 337 -21.27 23.30 6.18
N GLU A 338 -22.46 23.00 5.69
CA GLU A 338 -23.36 22.03 6.30
C GLU A 338 -22.77 20.61 6.33
N GLU A 339 -22.13 20.17 5.23
CA GLU A 339 -21.45 18.88 5.17
C GLU A 339 -20.28 18.81 6.15
N MET A 340 -19.48 19.88 6.28
CA MET A 340 -18.42 19.96 7.27
C MET A 340 -18.96 19.87 8.70
N ALA A 341 -20.00 20.62 9.02
CA ALA A 341 -20.63 20.64 10.35
C ALA A 341 -21.15 19.25 10.73
N ASN A 342 -21.91 18.60 9.84
CA ASN A 342 -22.45 17.26 10.06
C ASN A 342 -21.35 16.20 10.28
N ARG A 343 -20.22 16.32 9.57
CA ARG A 343 -19.09 15.40 9.72
C ARG A 343 -18.35 15.61 11.02
N VAL A 344 -18.13 16.86 11.43
CA VAL A 344 -17.51 17.17 12.73
C VAL A 344 -18.41 16.71 13.87
N GLU A 345 -19.70 17.00 13.80
CA GLU A 345 -20.67 16.53 14.80
C GLU A 345 -20.66 15.00 14.92
N GLY A 346 -20.72 14.29 13.78
CA GLY A 346 -20.67 12.85 13.73
C GLY A 346 -19.36 12.29 14.31
N LEU A 347 -18.21 12.91 14.01
CA LEU A 347 -16.92 12.54 14.59
C LEU A 347 -16.94 12.69 16.11
N LEU A 348 -17.32 13.86 16.61
CA LEU A 348 -17.30 14.16 18.04
C LEU A 348 -18.27 13.26 18.83
N LYS A 349 -19.47 13.02 18.29
CA LYS A 349 -20.43 12.07 18.88
C LYS A 349 -19.88 10.64 18.92
N SER A 350 -19.22 10.21 17.85
CA SER A 350 -18.70 8.84 17.76
C SER A 350 -17.61 8.51 18.78
N ILE A 351 -16.86 9.52 19.23
CA ILE A 351 -15.81 9.38 20.26
C ILE A 351 -16.28 9.84 21.64
N GLY A 352 -17.53 10.29 21.80
CA GLY A 352 -18.10 10.75 23.07
C GLY A 352 -17.61 12.14 23.52
N LEU A 353 -16.91 12.89 22.66
CA LEU A 353 -16.44 14.25 22.98
C LEU A 353 -17.50 15.29 22.61
N VAL A 354 -18.55 15.42 23.42
CA VAL A 354 -19.67 16.34 23.19
C VAL A 354 -19.71 17.53 24.15
N GLN A 355 -18.86 17.50 25.19
CA GLN A 355 -18.72 18.54 26.19
C GLN A 355 -17.32 18.48 26.83
N ASN A 356 -17.00 19.45 27.70
CA ASN A 356 -15.73 19.52 28.42
C ASN A 356 -14.50 19.53 27.49
N PHE A 357 -14.57 20.34 26.44
CA PHE A 357 -13.44 20.51 25.53
C PHE A 357 -12.23 21.11 26.24
N ALA A 358 -11.07 20.52 26.04
CA ALA A 358 -9.80 21.11 26.44
C ALA A 358 -9.50 22.37 25.61
N PRO A 359 -8.64 23.27 26.09
CA PRO A 359 -8.21 24.46 25.34
C PRO A 359 -7.59 24.09 23.97
N ILE A 360 -6.99 22.89 23.86
CA ILE A 360 -6.38 22.38 22.62
C ILE A 360 -6.86 20.95 22.40
N VAL A 361 -7.37 20.70 21.17
CA VAL A 361 -7.70 19.36 20.68
C VAL A 361 -6.78 19.05 19.50
N TYR A 362 -5.92 18.07 19.65
CA TYR A 362 -5.02 17.60 18.60
C TYR A 362 -5.72 16.56 17.71
N VAL A 363 -5.57 16.71 16.39
CA VAL A 363 -5.97 15.69 15.41
C VAL A 363 -4.70 15.13 14.80
N VAL A 364 -4.36 13.89 15.12
CA VAL A 364 -3.09 13.27 14.78
C VAL A 364 -3.28 12.31 13.61
N GLY A 365 -2.84 12.71 12.42
CA GLY A 365 -2.83 11.86 11.25
C GLY A 365 -1.48 11.19 11.04
N HIS A 366 -1.50 9.89 10.78
CA HIS A 366 -0.31 9.08 10.51
C HIS A 366 -0.38 8.38 9.16
N GLY A 367 0.66 7.65 8.82
CA GLY A 367 0.70 6.75 7.68
C GLY A 367 1.78 5.69 7.87
N ALA A 368 1.60 4.55 7.25
CA ALA A 368 2.57 3.46 7.27
C ALA A 368 3.47 3.48 6.04
N THR A 369 4.69 3.01 6.22
CA THR A 369 5.66 2.78 5.14
C THR A 369 5.95 1.30 4.94
N SER A 370 5.15 0.44 5.55
CA SER A 370 5.32 -1.01 5.62
C SER A 370 4.67 -1.76 4.45
N VAL A 371 4.26 -1.07 3.40
CA VAL A 371 3.48 -1.59 2.25
C VAL A 371 4.02 -2.91 1.67
N ASN A 372 5.34 -3.10 1.70
CA ASN A 372 5.98 -4.30 1.18
C ASN A 372 6.44 -5.27 2.28
N ASN A 373 6.07 -5.02 3.53
CA ASN A 373 6.42 -5.87 4.66
C ASN A 373 5.15 -6.45 5.28
N THR A 374 4.82 -7.67 4.91
CA THR A 374 3.62 -8.37 5.36
C THR A 374 3.55 -8.52 6.87
N HIS A 375 4.68 -8.62 7.56
CA HIS A 375 4.72 -8.70 9.01
C HIS A 375 4.22 -7.41 9.66
N TYR A 376 4.69 -6.25 9.19
CA TYR A 376 4.25 -4.96 9.75
C TYR A 376 2.89 -4.50 9.20
N ALA A 377 2.48 -4.97 8.03
CA ALA A 377 1.17 -4.64 7.47
C ALA A 377 0.00 -5.13 8.35
N GLY A 378 0.22 -6.17 9.16
CA GLY A 378 -0.75 -6.66 10.14
C GLY A 378 -1.07 -5.66 11.26
N TYR A 379 -0.19 -4.70 11.52
CA TYR A 379 -0.39 -3.63 12.51
C TYR A 379 -1.08 -2.39 11.94
N ASP A 380 -1.19 -2.29 10.61
CA ASP A 380 -1.82 -1.14 9.97
C ASP A 380 -3.33 -1.14 10.25
N CYS A 381 -3.87 0.04 10.53
CA CYS A 381 -5.32 0.20 10.67
C CYS A 381 -6.04 -0.28 9.41
N GLY A 382 -6.96 -1.24 9.55
CA GLY A 382 -7.72 -1.80 8.44
C GLY A 382 -8.56 -0.77 7.68
N ALA A 383 -9.05 0.27 8.37
CA ALA A 383 -9.79 1.36 7.74
C ALA A 383 -8.90 2.21 6.82
N CYS A 384 -7.67 2.50 7.23
CA CYS A 384 -6.75 3.37 6.49
C CYS A 384 -5.88 2.62 5.48
N CYS A 385 -5.70 1.30 5.64
CA CYS A 385 -4.85 0.45 4.81
C CYS A 385 -3.43 1.03 4.65
N GLY A 386 -2.84 1.54 5.73
CA GLY A 386 -1.53 2.19 5.73
C GLY A 386 -1.46 3.53 4.97
N ARG A 387 -2.57 4.03 4.43
CA ARG A 387 -2.60 5.32 3.71
C ARG A 387 -2.35 6.49 4.66
N PRO A 388 -1.58 7.50 4.23
CA PRO A 388 -1.31 8.67 5.05
C PRO A 388 -2.57 9.51 5.26
N SER A 389 -2.89 9.82 6.53
CA SER A 389 -4.08 10.56 6.95
C SER A 389 -3.80 12.01 7.33
N SER A 390 -2.62 12.53 7.05
CA SER A 390 -2.27 13.92 7.35
C SER A 390 -3.17 14.95 6.65
N VAL A 391 -3.67 14.61 5.46
CA VAL A 391 -4.62 15.45 4.71
C VAL A 391 -5.97 15.44 5.42
N ASN A 392 -6.46 14.26 5.84
CA ASN A 392 -7.73 14.11 6.57
C ASN A 392 -7.69 14.88 7.90
N ALA A 393 -6.59 14.77 8.66
CA ALA A 393 -6.40 15.51 9.90
C ALA A 393 -6.45 17.03 9.67
N LYS A 394 -5.84 17.53 8.59
CA LYS A 394 -5.92 18.96 8.21
C LYS A 394 -7.33 19.38 7.85
N VAL A 395 -8.06 18.57 7.07
CA VAL A 395 -9.45 18.87 6.68
C VAL A 395 -10.36 18.86 7.91
N ALA A 396 -10.25 17.83 8.77
CA ALA A 396 -11.03 17.75 10.00
C ALA A 396 -10.76 18.93 10.95
N SER A 397 -9.47 19.27 11.14
CA SER A 397 -9.08 20.43 11.95
C SER A 397 -9.58 21.75 11.36
N TYR A 398 -9.54 21.91 10.04
CA TYR A 398 -10.10 23.08 9.37
C TYR A 398 -11.62 23.19 9.61
N ALA A 399 -12.34 22.10 9.35
CA ALA A 399 -13.78 22.07 9.51
C ALA A 399 -14.23 22.33 10.96
N ALA A 400 -13.50 21.76 11.94
CA ALA A 400 -13.80 21.95 13.37
C ALA A 400 -13.52 23.38 13.87
N ASN A 401 -12.72 24.18 13.17
CA ASN A 401 -12.43 25.58 13.50
C ASN A 401 -13.13 26.57 12.55
N HIS A 402 -14.02 26.09 11.68
CA HIS A 402 -14.74 26.96 10.76
C HIS A 402 -15.75 27.83 11.54
N ALA A 403 -15.81 29.13 11.20
CA ALA A 403 -16.62 30.11 11.91
C ALA A 403 -18.08 30.14 11.45
N GLY A 404 -18.46 29.32 10.47
CA GLY A 404 -19.80 29.29 9.86
C GLY A 404 -20.78 28.32 10.47
#